data_f600275826b5d9a1574bb42014dfda9e
#
_entry.id   f600275826b5d9a1574bb42014dfda9e
#
_cell.length_a   1.000
_cell.length_b   1.000
_cell.length_c   1.000
_cell.angle_alpha   90.00
_cell.angle_beta   90.00
_cell.angle_gamma   90.00
#
_symmetry.space_group_name_H-M   'P 1'
#
loop_
_entity.id
_entity.type
_entity.pdbx_description
1 polymer ?
#
loop_
_entity_poly.entity_id
_entity_poly.type
_entity_poly.pdbx_seq_one_letter_code
_entity_poly.pdbx_strand_id
1 'polypeptide(L)'
;MSTATIIDGKAFAAQLRQRVAAAVDSFVAATGRKPGLAVVLVGEDPASQVYVGSKKKATVEAGMNSFEHRLPASVSQGELIALVETLNADAAVDGILVQLPLPPHIDDKAVIAAIDPAKDVDGFHVVNAGRLAVGEDAFVPCTPLGCLMLLKDHMGDLSGKSAVVIGRSNIVGKPMAQLLLAENCTVTIAHSRTQDLADVVRRADIVVAAVGRAEMVTGDWLKPGAVVIDVGINRLEPEAGQSKGRLVGDVAFDDALRHAGAITPVPGGVGPMTIACLLRNTLVAAHRRAGMSAPEGI
;
A
#
# COMPACT_ATOMS: atom_id res chain seq x y z
N MET A 1 -16.96 23.60 -17.06
CA MET A 1 -16.96 22.46 -16.13
C MET A 1 -15.69 22.58 -15.30
N SER A 2 -15.74 22.49 -13.97
CA SER A 2 -14.52 22.50 -13.15
C SER A 2 -13.80 21.16 -13.36
N THR A 3 -12.50 21.20 -13.55
CA THR A 3 -11.66 20.01 -13.53
C THR A 3 -11.56 19.46 -12.11
N ALA A 4 -11.48 18.13 -11.98
CA ALA A 4 -11.32 17.47 -10.69
C ALA A 4 -10.09 17.99 -9.91
N THR A 5 -10.19 18.04 -8.60
CA THR A 5 -9.04 18.32 -7.71
C THR A 5 -8.05 17.17 -7.78
N ILE A 6 -6.75 17.48 -7.90
CA ILE A 6 -5.70 16.47 -7.87
C ILE A 6 -5.37 16.15 -6.41
N ILE A 7 -5.48 14.87 -6.03
CA ILE A 7 -5.03 14.37 -4.73
C ILE A 7 -3.55 14.04 -4.84
N ASP A 8 -2.68 14.95 -4.39
CA ASP A 8 -1.23 14.80 -4.49
C ASP A 8 -0.67 13.86 -3.43
N GLY A 9 -0.67 12.57 -3.74
CA GLY A 9 -0.12 11.55 -2.84
C GLY A 9 1.38 11.65 -2.63
N LYS A 10 2.13 12.24 -3.59
CA LYS A 10 3.57 12.48 -3.44
C LYS A 10 3.85 13.54 -2.36
N ALA A 11 3.10 14.63 -2.35
CA ALA A 11 3.22 15.67 -1.34
C ALA A 11 2.82 15.13 0.05
N PHE A 12 1.69 14.43 0.14
CA PHE A 12 1.24 13.83 1.40
C PHE A 12 2.25 12.79 1.94
N ALA A 13 2.75 11.91 1.10
CA ALA A 13 3.76 10.92 1.48
C ALA A 13 5.06 11.57 1.97
N ALA A 14 5.47 12.70 1.39
CA ALA A 14 6.64 13.45 1.87
C ALA A 14 6.41 13.98 3.29
N GLN A 15 5.25 14.56 3.57
CA GLN A 15 4.89 15.04 4.91
C GLN A 15 4.80 13.88 5.91
N LEU A 16 4.18 12.75 5.55
CA LEU A 16 4.13 11.58 6.41
C LEU A 16 5.52 11.05 6.75
N ARG A 17 6.43 10.95 5.76
CA ARG A 17 7.82 10.54 6.01
C ARG A 17 8.56 11.50 6.95
N GLN A 18 8.33 12.81 6.86
CA GLN A 18 8.92 13.78 7.78
C GLN A 18 8.41 13.57 9.22
N ARG A 19 7.09 13.35 9.40
CA ARG A 19 6.53 13.04 10.72
C ARG A 19 7.07 11.73 11.28
N VAL A 20 7.19 10.70 10.45
CA VAL A 20 7.80 9.42 10.84
C VAL A 20 9.26 9.61 11.25
N ALA A 21 10.07 10.37 10.50
CA ALA A 21 11.47 10.63 10.85
C ALA A 21 11.60 11.34 12.21
N ALA A 22 10.80 12.38 12.46
CA ALA A 22 10.77 13.07 13.76
C ALA A 22 10.39 12.13 14.91
N ALA A 23 9.43 11.21 14.68
CA ALA A 23 9.02 10.21 15.67
C ALA A 23 10.10 9.12 15.86
N VAL A 24 10.90 8.80 14.83
CA VAL A 24 12.08 7.94 14.96
C VAL A 24 13.13 8.57 15.87
N ASP A 25 13.42 9.86 15.74
CA ASP A 25 14.36 10.56 16.62
C ASP A 25 13.90 10.48 18.08
N SER A 26 12.59 10.65 18.34
CA SER A 26 12.01 10.52 19.67
C SER A 26 12.13 9.09 20.21
N PHE A 27 11.89 8.08 19.37
CA PHE A 27 12.05 6.67 19.73
C PHE A 27 13.51 6.33 20.08
N VAL A 28 14.46 6.82 19.28
CA VAL A 28 15.91 6.61 19.52
C VAL A 28 16.33 7.27 20.82
N ALA A 29 15.86 8.48 21.11
CA ALA A 29 16.14 9.16 22.38
C ALA A 29 15.61 8.39 23.59
N ALA A 30 14.44 7.75 23.46
CA ALA A 30 13.82 7.00 24.55
C ALA A 30 14.41 5.61 24.75
N THR A 31 14.88 4.94 23.68
CA THR A 31 15.26 3.51 23.73
C THR A 31 16.75 3.25 23.51
N GLY A 32 17.50 4.22 23.00
CA GLY A 32 18.92 4.08 22.64
C GLY A 32 19.15 3.25 21.36
N ARG A 33 18.09 2.79 20.65
CA ARG A 33 18.20 2.00 19.42
C ARG A 33 17.37 2.57 18.28
N LYS A 34 17.75 2.26 17.05
CA LYS A 34 16.97 2.61 15.86
C LYS A 34 15.94 1.52 15.55
N PRO A 35 14.74 1.86 15.04
CA PRO A 35 13.85 0.88 14.41
C PRO A 35 14.55 0.19 13.25
N GLY A 36 14.28 -1.09 13.00
CA GLY A 36 14.91 -1.88 11.96
C GLY A 36 13.91 -2.50 10.99
N LEU A 37 14.09 -2.28 9.69
CA LEU A 37 13.31 -2.90 8.61
C LEU A 37 14.18 -3.88 7.83
N ALA A 38 13.78 -5.14 7.79
CA ALA A 38 14.35 -6.15 6.92
C ALA A 38 13.51 -6.28 5.64
N VAL A 39 14.18 -6.19 4.49
CA VAL A 39 13.57 -6.38 3.17
C VAL A 39 14.25 -7.54 2.46
N VAL A 40 13.48 -8.56 2.12
CA VAL A 40 13.94 -9.75 1.40
C VAL A 40 13.50 -9.65 -0.06
N LEU A 41 14.45 -9.75 -0.99
CA LEU A 41 14.23 -9.80 -2.42
C LEU A 41 14.71 -11.14 -2.96
N VAL A 42 13.86 -11.83 -3.72
CA VAL A 42 14.21 -13.09 -4.38
C VAL A 42 14.20 -12.89 -5.89
N GLY A 43 15.34 -13.20 -6.53
CA GLY A 43 15.51 -13.04 -7.96
C GLY A 43 15.85 -11.59 -8.38
N GLU A 44 15.77 -11.36 -9.69
CA GLU A 44 16.28 -10.13 -10.33
C GLU A 44 15.22 -9.36 -11.12
N ASP A 45 13.93 -9.48 -10.74
CA ASP A 45 12.87 -8.71 -11.40
C ASP A 45 13.16 -7.19 -11.31
N PRO A 46 13.27 -6.50 -12.46
CA PRO A 46 13.71 -5.10 -12.48
C PRO A 46 12.77 -4.16 -11.73
N ALA A 47 11.47 -4.43 -11.75
CA ALA A 47 10.50 -3.60 -11.03
C ALA A 47 10.67 -3.77 -9.51
N SER A 48 10.83 -5.00 -9.04
CA SER A 48 11.09 -5.32 -7.63
C SER A 48 12.40 -4.69 -7.13
N GLN A 49 13.46 -4.71 -7.96
CA GLN A 49 14.74 -4.06 -7.61
C GLN A 49 14.60 -2.55 -7.39
N VAL A 50 13.87 -1.85 -8.27
CA VAL A 50 13.60 -0.41 -8.14
C VAL A 50 12.81 -0.11 -6.87
N TYR A 51 11.78 -0.92 -6.56
CA TYR A 51 10.99 -0.76 -5.36
C TYR A 51 11.82 -1.00 -4.08
N VAL A 52 12.61 -2.06 -4.03
CA VAL A 52 13.51 -2.35 -2.89
C VAL A 52 14.54 -1.25 -2.70
N GLY A 53 15.15 -0.74 -3.78
CA GLY A 53 16.07 0.39 -3.72
C GLY A 53 15.42 1.65 -3.15
N SER A 54 14.19 1.94 -3.56
CA SER A 54 13.42 3.08 -3.06
C SER A 54 13.04 2.93 -1.59
N LYS A 55 12.65 1.72 -1.15
CA LYS A 55 12.36 1.38 0.25
C LYS A 55 13.60 1.56 1.12
N LYS A 56 14.75 0.99 0.70
CA LYS A 56 16.04 1.15 1.41
C LYS A 56 16.40 2.62 1.61
N LYS A 57 16.37 3.40 0.53
CA LYS A 57 16.67 4.83 0.58
C LYS A 57 15.76 5.54 1.60
N ALA A 58 14.44 5.34 1.50
CA ALA A 58 13.48 5.98 2.39
C ALA A 58 13.64 5.55 3.85
N THR A 59 13.97 4.28 4.12
CA THR A 59 14.24 3.74 5.47
C THR A 59 15.43 4.43 6.11
N VAL A 60 16.53 4.57 5.37
CA VAL A 60 17.75 5.24 5.86
C VAL A 60 17.51 6.74 6.06
N GLU A 61 16.82 7.40 5.12
CA GLU A 61 16.45 8.82 5.23
C GLU A 61 15.53 9.12 6.43
N ALA A 62 14.71 8.15 6.84
CA ALA A 62 13.88 8.25 8.04
C ALA A 62 14.64 7.94 9.35
N GLY A 63 15.96 7.71 9.31
CA GLY A 63 16.77 7.43 10.49
C GLY A 63 16.72 5.98 11.00
N MET A 64 16.06 5.07 10.27
CA MET A 64 15.92 3.67 10.63
C MET A 64 17.09 2.81 10.10
N ASN A 65 17.29 1.63 10.68
CA ASN A 65 18.17 0.60 10.12
C ASN A 65 17.48 -0.13 8.97
N SER A 66 18.21 -0.35 7.87
CA SER A 66 17.73 -1.10 6.72
C SER A 66 18.58 -2.35 6.49
N PHE A 67 17.96 -3.51 6.63
CA PHE A 67 18.58 -4.83 6.41
C PHE A 67 18.07 -5.40 5.09
N GLU A 68 18.93 -5.47 4.09
CA GLU A 68 18.56 -5.94 2.76
C GLU A 68 19.12 -7.34 2.54
N HIS A 69 18.26 -8.29 2.21
CA HIS A 69 18.61 -9.67 1.90
C HIS A 69 18.23 -9.96 0.44
N ARG A 70 19.24 -10.23 -0.38
CA ARG A 70 19.06 -10.62 -1.78
C ARG A 70 19.36 -12.09 -1.94
N LEU A 71 18.37 -12.84 -2.40
CA LEU A 71 18.47 -14.26 -2.66
C LEU A 71 18.37 -14.54 -4.16
N PRO A 72 19.08 -15.56 -4.67
CA PRO A 72 18.97 -15.93 -6.07
C PRO A 72 17.56 -16.46 -6.39
N ALA A 73 17.13 -16.35 -7.64
CA ALA A 73 15.85 -16.89 -8.09
C ALA A 73 15.70 -18.41 -7.88
N SER A 74 16.83 -19.13 -7.72
CA SER A 74 16.89 -20.58 -7.47
C SER A 74 16.78 -20.97 -5.99
N VAL A 75 16.67 -20.01 -5.06
CA VAL A 75 16.54 -20.32 -3.64
C VAL A 75 15.32 -21.19 -3.39
N SER A 76 15.44 -22.19 -2.53
CA SER A 76 14.32 -23.04 -2.16
C SER A 76 13.38 -22.32 -1.17
N GLN A 77 12.13 -22.72 -1.14
CA GLN A 77 11.16 -22.22 -0.16
C GLN A 77 11.64 -22.45 1.28
N GLY A 78 12.26 -23.59 1.56
CA GLY A 78 12.79 -23.90 2.90
C GLY A 78 13.90 -22.93 3.34
N GLU A 79 14.83 -22.61 2.45
CA GLU A 79 15.90 -21.64 2.74
C GLU A 79 15.34 -20.22 2.96
N LEU A 80 14.34 -19.81 2.16
CA LEU A 80 13.68 -18.52 2.35
C LEU A 80 12.94 -18.45 3.69
N ILE A 81 12.21 -19.50 4.07
CA ILE A 81 11.52 -19.58 5.36
C ILE A 81 12.53 -19.56 6.51
N ALA A 82 13.65 -20.29 6.42
CA ALA A 82 14.69 -20.26 7.44
C ALA A 82 15.31 -18.86 7.64
N LEU A 83 15.46 -18.10 6.54
CA LEU A 83 15.86 -16.69 6.67
C LEU A 83 14.80 -15.86 7.40
N VAL A 84 13.51 -16.04 7.06
CA VAL A 84 12.41 -15.33 7.73
C VAL A 84 12.38 -15.66 9.22
N GLU A 85 12.56 -16.92 9.61
CA GLU A 85 12.64 -17.33 11.02
C GLU A 85 13.83 -16.69 11.74
N THR A 86 14.98 -16.58 11.08
CA THR A 86 16.14 -15.85 11.61
C THR A 86 15.81 -14.38 11.86
N LEU A 87 15.13 -13.72 10.92
CA LEU A 87 14.70 -12.33 11.04
C LEU A 87 13.63 -12.15 12.13
N ASN A 88 12.73 -13.13 12.29
CA ASN A 88 11.77 -13.14 13.39
C ASN A 88 12.47 -13.13 14.76
N ALA A 89 13.56 -13.89 14.91
CA ALA A 89 14.33 -13.98 16.14
C ALA A 89 15.27 -12.78 16.37
N ASP A 90 15.61 -12.02 15.34
CA ASP A 90 16.54 -10.89 15.45
C ASP A 90 15.88 -9.71 16.19
N ALA A 91 16.49 -9.34 17.33
CA ALA A 91 16.06 -8.21 18.15
C ALA A 91 16.23 -6.84 17.44
N ALA A 92 17.14 -6.74 16.48
CA ALA A 92 17.38 -5.51 15.70
C ALA A 92 16.34 -5.28 14.59
N VAL A 93 15.56 -6.32 14.25
CA VAL A 93 14.55 -6.28 13.19
C VAL A 93 13.16 -6.08 13.81
N ASP A 94 12.53 -4.95 13.54
CA ASP A 94 11.17 -4.63 14.01
C ASP A 94 10.10 -4.92 12.94
N GLY A 95 10.47 -4.81 11.66
CA GLY A 95 9.59 -5.12 10.54
C GLY A 95 10.27 -6.00 9.52
N ILE A 96 9.50 -6.91 8.92
CA ILE A 96 9.93 -7.81 7.85
C ILE A 96 9.01 -7.60 6.64
N LEU A 97 9.62 -7.46 5.47
CA LEU A 97 8.93 -7.42 4.19
C LEU A 97 9.60 -8.39 3.23
N VAL A 98 8.83 -9.32 2.69
CA VAL A 98 9.26 -10.16 1.57
C VAL A 98 8.65 -9.59 0.29
N GLN A 99 9.51 -9.12 -0.63
CA GLN A 99 9.06 -8.45 -1.85
C GLN A 99 8.38 -9.43 -2.80
N LEU A 100 7.11 -9.17 -3.09
CA LEU A 100 6.34 -9.90 -4.10
C LEU A 100 6.52 -9.28 -5.50
N PRO A 101 6.37 -10.08 -6.58
CA PRO A 101 6.10 -11.52 -6.59
C PRO A 101 7.33 -12.37 -6.29
N LEU A 102 7.11 -13.58 -5.78
CA LEU A 102 8.13 -14.61 -5.61
C LEU A 102 8.22 -15.49 -6.88
N PRO A 103 9.35 -16.21 -7.09
CA PRO A 103 9.45 -17.21 -8.14
C PRO A 103 8.34 -18.27 -8.06
N PRO A 104 7.85 -18.83 -9.20
CA PRO A 104 6.67 -19.71 -9.23
C PRO A 104 6.77 -21.00 -8.41
N HIS A 105 7.98 -21.43 -8.05
CA HIS A 105 8.20 -22.63 -7.23
C HIS A 105 8.11 -22.38 -5.73
N ILE A 106 7.91 -21.13 -5.31
CA ILE A 106 7.78 -20.73 -3.91
C ILE A 106 6.31 -20.32 -3.66
N ASP A 107 5.68 -20.91 -2.66
CA ASP A 107 4.35 -20.52 -2.21
C ASP A 107 4.47 -19.24 -1.36
N ASP A 108 4.00 -18.12 -1.92
CA ASP A 108 4.00 -16.82 -1.26
C ASP A 108 3.20 -16.83 0.05
N LYS A 109 2.12 -17.61 0.12
CA LYS A 109 1.30 -17.73 1.34
C LYS A 109 2.06 -18.43 2.46
N ALA A 110 2.81 -19.48 2.15
CA ALA A 110 3.63 -20.19 3.13
C ALA A 110 4.73 -19.27 3.69
N VAL A 111 5.36 -18.46 2.83
CA VAL A 111 6.39 -17.50 3.24
C VAL A 111 5.80 -16.38 4.10
N ILE A 112 4.67 -15.80 3.70
CA ILE A 112 3.98 -14.76 4.49
C ILE A 112 3.55 -15.32 5.85
N ALA A 113 3.04 -16.55 5.91
CA ALA A 113 2.63 -17.20 7.15
C ALA A 113 3.80 -17.52 8.10
N ALA A 114 5.03 -17.55 7.63
CA ALA A 114 6.22 -17.73 8.44
C ALA A 114 6.69 -16.43 9.13
N ILE A 115 6.24 -15.26 8.67
CA ILE A 115 6.57 -13.98 9.29
C ILE A 115 5.85 -13.88 10.65
N ASP A 116 6.54 -13.43 11.70
CA ASP A 116 5.86 -13.08 12.95
C ASP A 116 4.83 -11.98 12.69
N PRO A 117 3.53 -12.18 13.01
CA PRO A 117 2.50 -11.17 12.81
C PRO A 117 2.81 -9.81 13.44
N ALA A 118 3.63 -9.77 14.51
CA ALA A 118 4.09 -8.54 15.14
C ALA A 118 5.18 -7.82 14.35
N LYS A 119 5.81 -8.49 13.38
CA LYS A 119 6.82 -7.94 12.45
C LYS A 119 6.32 -7.84 11.01
N ASP A 120 5.11 -8.31 10.71
CA ASP A 120 4.47 -8.21 9.39
C ASP A 120 4.03 -6.77 9.10
N VAL A 121 4.98 -5.92 8.79
CA VAL A 121 4.73 -4.49 8.56
C VAL A 121 4.09 -4.18 7.21
N ASP A 122 4.01 -5.17 6.31
CA ASP A 122 3.24 -5.08 5.06
C ASP A 122 1.77 -5.47 5.26
N GLY A 123 1.42 -6.09 6.40
CA GLY A 123 0.05 -6.39 6.81
C GLY A 123 -0.62 -7.53 6.04
N PHE A 124 0.15 -8.46 5.48
CA PHE A 124 -0.38 -9.55 4.64
C PHE A 124 -0.62 -10.86 5.39
N HIS A 125 -0.08 -10.98 6.62
CA HIS A 125 -0.24 -12.17 7.42
C HIS A 125 -1.71 -12.40 7.79
N VAL A 126 -2.15 -13.66 7.74
CA VAL A 126 -3.55 -14.05 7.99
C VAL A 126 -4.09 -13.55 9.34
N VAL A 127 -3.24 -13.47 10.36
CA VAL A 127 -3.61 -12.93 11.69
C VAL A 127 -3.94 -11.45 11.58
N ASN A 128 -3.11 -10.64 10.92
CA ASN A 128 -3.37 -9.21 10.71
C ASN A 128 -4.60 -8.99 9.82
N ALA A 129 -4.76 -9.78 8.75
CA ALA A 129 -5.95 -9.74 7.90
C ALA A 129 -7.23 -10.09 8.67
N GLY A 130 -7.18 -11.11 9.55
CA GLY A 130 -8.30 -11.50 10.41
C GLY A 130 -8.66 -10.40 11.41
N ARG A 131 -7.67 -9.84 12.11
CA ARG A 131 -7.87 -8.73 13.05
C ARG A 131 -8.48 -7.50 12.38
N LEU A 132 -7.95 -7.12 11.22
CA LEU A 132 -8.52 -6.02 10.43
C LEU A 132 -10.00 -6.29 10.09
N ALA A 133 -10.33 -7.52 9.69
CA ALA A 133 -11.69 -7.90 9.31
C ALA A 133 -12.70 -7.82 10.46
N VAL A 134 -12.25 -8.03 11.71
CA VAL A 134 -13.10 -7.95 12.91
C VAL A 134 -12.96 -6.63 13.68
N GLY A 135 -12.20 -5.67 13.16
CA GLY A 135 -12.02 -4.33 13.75
C GLY A 135 -11.06 -4.30 14.94
N GLU A 136 -10.18 -5.30 15.08
CA GLU A 136 -9.11 -5.31 16.08
C GLU A 136 -7.86 -4.58 15.57
N ASP A 137 -6.98 -4.22 16.52
CA ASP A 137 -5.69 -3.59 16.20
C ASP A 137 -4.78 -4.57 15.43
N ALA A 138 -4.36 -4.14 14.25
CA ALA A 138 -3.58 -4.94 13.31
C ALA A 138 -2.61 -4.08 12.52
N PHE A 139 -1.61 -4.70 11.90
CA PHE A 139 -0.92 -4.06 10.79
C PHE A 139 -1.81 -4.12 9.56
N VAL A 140 -2.06 -2.95 9.00
CA VAL A 140 -2.88 -2.76 7.80
C VAL A 140 -1.97 -2.76 6.58
N PRO A 141 -2.35 -3.42 5.47
CA PRO A 141 -1.60 -3.35 4.22
C PRO A 141 -1.28 -1.91 3.81
N CYS A 142 -0.01 -1.66 3.46
CA CYS A 142 0.52 -0.30 3.28
C CYS A 142 -0.23 0.49 2.21
N THR A 143 -0.58 -0.13 1.08
CA THR A 143 -1.29 0.53 -0.03
C THR A 143 -2.72 0.94 0.36
N PRO A 144 -3.58 0.05 0.91
CA PRO A 144 -4.90 0.42 1.40
C PRO A 144 -4.86 1.48 2.51
N LEU A 145 -3.90 1.38 3.44
CA LEU A 145 -3.72 2.40 4.48
C LEU A 145 -3.43 3.77 3.87
N GLY A 146 -2.52 3.82 2.89
CA GLY A 146 -2.22 5.05 2.16
C GLY A 146 -3.42 5.61 1.41
N CYS A 147 -4.24 4.76 0.78
CA CYS A 147 -5.49 5.19 0.13
C CYS A 147 -6.47 5.79 1.13
N LEU A 148 -6.64 5.17 2.31
CA LEU A 148 -7.51 5.70 3.36
C LEU A 148 -7.02 7.06 3.86
N MET A 149 -5.70 7.21 4.11
CA MET A 149 -5.11 8.47 4.55
C MET A 149 -5.39 9.60 3.54
N LEU A 150 -5.24 9.34 2.24
CA LEU A 150 -5.53 10.32 1.19
C LEU A 150 -7.03 10.67 1.14
N LEU A 151 -7.91 9.70 1.31
CA LEU A 151 -9.35 9.94 1.36
C LEU A 151 -9.73 10.81 2.55
N LYS A 152 -9.21 10.52 3.75
CA LYS A 152 -9.48 11.27 4.97
C LYS A 152 -8.90 12.70 4.92
N ASP A 153 -7.73 12.87 4.33
CA ASP A 153 -7.12 14.20 4.12
C ASP A 153 -7.99 15.08 3.20
N HIS A 154 -8.51 14.48 2.12
CA HIS A 154 -9.30 15.22 1.14
C HIS A 154 -10.76 15.44 1.57
N MET A 155 -11.41 14.43 2.16
CA MET A 155 -12.85 14.42 2.44
C MET A 155 -13.19 14.69 3.92
N GLY A 156 -12.25 14.46 4.84
CA GLY A 156 -12.50 14.47 6.28
C GLY A 156 -13.29 13.24 6.71
N ASP A 157 -14.56 13.41 7.05
CA ASP A 157 -15.47 12.34 7.47
C ASP A 157 -16.02 11.55 6.26
N LEU A 158 -15.88 10.23 6.30
CA LEU A 158 -16.35 9.31 5.27
C LEU A 158 -17.70 8.66 5.62
N SER A 159 -18.24 8.93 6.81
CA SER A 159 -19.48 8.29 7.30
C SER A 159 -20.65 8.47 6.34
N GLY A 160 -21.36 7.38 6.08
CA GLY A 160 -22.52 7.35 5.19
C GLY A 160 -22.23 7.45 3.69
N LYS A 161 -20.95 7.53 3.28
CA LYS A 161 -20.58 7.53 1.86
C LYS A 161 -20.75 6.14 1.24
N SER A 162 -21.20 6.13 -0.01
CA SER A 162 -21.20 4.92 -0.84
C SER A 162 -19.82 4.75 -1.47
N ALA A 163 -19.17 3.63 -1.21
CA ALA A 163 -17.84 3.34 -1.73
C ALA A 163 -17.83 2.07 -2.59
N VAL A 164 -17.17 2.12 -3.74
CA VAL A 164 -16.94 0.95 -4.60
C VAL A 164 -15.45 0.68 -4.69
N VAL A 165 -15.04 -0.53 -4.32
CA VAL A 165 -13.69 -1.04 -4.52
C VAL A 165 -13.70 -1.99 -5.71
N ILE A 166 -13.05 -1.61 -6.80
CA ILE A 166 -12.91 -2.42 -8.01
C ILE A 166 -11.63 -3.24 -7.87
N GLY A 167 -11.78 -4.51 -7.56
CA GLY A 167 -10.69 -5.44 -7.24
C GLY A 167 -10.93 -6.13 -5.90
N ARG A 168 -10.42 -7.38 -5.78
CA ARG A 168 -10.62 -8.20 -4.57
C ARG A 168 -9.37 -8.97 -4.17
N SER A 169 -8.19 -8.41 -4.45
CA SER A 169 -6.93 -9.00 -4.01
C SER A 169 -6.82 -8.99 -2.47
N ASN A 170 -6.07 -9.93 -1.93
CA ASN A 170 -5.81 -9.98 -0.48
C ASN A 170 -4.92 -8.82 -0.01
N ILE A 171 -4.14 -8.23 -0.93
CA ILE A 171 -3.16 -7.18 -0.61
C ILE A 171 -3.71 -5.76 -0.77
N VAL A 172 -4.80 -5.56 -1.54
CA VAL A 172 -5.41 -4.22 -1.75
C VAL A 172 -6.92 -4.25 -1.60
N GLY A 173 -7.65 -4.95 -2.47
CA GLY A 173 -9.11 -4.79 -2.58
C GLY A 173 -9.87 -5.16 -1.32
N LYS A 174 -9.59 -6.33 -0.72
CA LYS A 174 -10.24 -6.76 0.51
C LYS A 174 -9.90 -5.87 1.71
N PRO A 175 -8.61 -5.58 2.02
CA PRO A 175 -8.28 -4.70 3.13
C PRO A 175 -8.80 -3.28 2.93
N MET A 176 -8.82 -2.76 1.70
CA MET A 176 -9.42 -1.45 1.43
C MET A 176 -10.91 -1.40 1.77
N ALA A 177 -11.64 -2.46 1.43
CA ALA A 177 -13.06 -2.55 1.75
C ALA A 177 -13.31 -2.59 3.27
N GLN A 178 -12.46 -3.31 4.02
CA GLN A 178 -12.53 -3.36 5.49
C GLN A 178 -12.24 -1.97 6.11
N LEU A 179 -11.25 -1.26 5.59
CA LEU A 179 -10.94 0.10 6.06
C LEU A 179 -12.09 1.07 5.82
N LEU A 180 -12.69 1.05 4.63
CA LEU A 180 -13.84 1.91 4.32
C LEU A 180 -15.07 1.54 5.17
N LEU A 181 -15.28 0.26 5.44
CA LEU A 181 -16.34 -0.21 6.35
C LEU A 181 -16.12 0.32 7.78
N ALA A 182 -14.88 0.28 8.27
CA ALA A 182 -14.52 0.82 9.59
C ALA A 182 -14.74 2.36 9.69
N GLU A 183 -14.65 3.07 8.57
CA GLU A 183 -15.00 4.50 8.47
C GLU A 183 -16.50 4.74 8.19
N ASN A 184 -17.36 3.76 8.46
CA ASN A 184 -18.81 3.81 8.30
C ASN A 184 -19.30 4.05 6.86
N CYS A 185 -18.53 3.67 5.86
CA CYS A 185 -18.99 3.67 4.47
C CYS A 185 -19.91 2.47 4.18
N THR A 186 -20.85 2.66 3.26
CA THR A 186 -21.54 1.53 2.60
C THR A 186 -20.65 1.03 1.47
N VAL A 187 -20.09 -0.18 1.59
CA VAL A 187 -19.04 -0.66 0.70
C VAL A 187 -19.55 -1.75 -0.25
N THR A 188 -19.25 -1.58 -1.53
CA THR A 188 -19.43 -2.60 -2.57
C THR A 188 -18.07 -3.05 -3.09
N ILE A 189 -17.79 -4.36 -3.08
CA ILE A 189 -16.61 -4.94 -3.74
C ILE A 189 -17.03 -5.44 -5.11
N ALA A 190 -16.47 -4.85 -6.15
CA ALA A 190 -16.71 -5.23 -7.54
C ALA A 190 -15.49 -5.96 -8.14
N HIS A 191 -15.73 -6.84 -9.09
CA HIS A 191 -14.68 -7.68 -9.68
C HIS A 191 -15.03 -8.13 -11.10
N SER A 192 -14.19 -8.91 -11.75
CA SER A 192 -14.35 -9.39 -13.13
C SER A 192 -15.62 -10.19 -13.43
N ARG A 193 -16.37 -10.59 -12.40
CA ARG A 193 -17.66 -11.29 -12.56
C ARG A 193 -18.85 -10.44 -12.11
N THR A 194 -18.63 -9.17 -11.79
CA THR A 194 -19.71 -8.22 -11.48
C THR A 194 -20.45 -7.89 -12.75
N GLN A 195 -21.75 -8.04 -12.74
CA GLN A 195 -22.61 -7.62 -13.84
C GLN A 195 -22.80 -6.11 -13.80
N ASP A 196 -22.93 -5.49 -14.96
CA ASP A 196 -23.19 -4.05 -15.12
C ASP A 196 -22.26 -3.17 -14.26
N LEU A 197 -20.94 -3.50 -14.31
CA LEU A 197 -19.92 -2.88 -13.47
C LEU A 197 -19.94 -1.35 -13.52
N ALA A 198 -20.13 -0.76 -14.70
CA ALA A 198 -20.22 0.68 -14.85
C ALA A 198 -21.39 1.28 -14.04
N ASP A 199 -22.54 0.61 -14.01
CA ASP A 199 -23.71 1.07 -13.27
C ASP A 199 -23.52 0.96 -11.74
N VAL A 200 -22.76 -0.05 -11.29
CA VAL A 200 -22.35 -0.18 -9.89
C VAL A 200 -21.45 0.98 -9.49
N VAL A 201 -20.45 1.30 -10.32
CA VAL A 201 -19.48 2.39 -10.06
C VAL A 201 -20.16 3.76 -10.08
N ARG A 202 -21.12 3.98 -10.99
CA ARG A 202 -21.83 5.26 -11.19
C ARG A 202 -22.62 5.73 -9.97
N ARG A 203 -22.86 4.86 -9.00
CA ARG A 203 -23.60 5.21 -7.77
C ARG A 203 -22.68 5.60 -6.61
N ALA A 204 -21.38 5.45 -6.75
CA ALA A 204 -20.43 5.59 -5.66
C ALA A 204 -19.95 7.04 -5.48
N ASP A 205 -19.87 7.48 -4.21
CA ASP A 205 -19.21 8.73 -3.83
C ASP A 205 -17.69 8.57 -3.82
N ILE A 206 -17.21 7.36 -3.54
CA ILE A 206 -15.80 6.98 -3.50
C ILE A 206 -15.58 5.78 -4.42
N VAL A 207 -14.62 5.89 -5.33
CA VAL A 207 -14.21 4.81 -6.24
C VAL A 207 -12.73 4.48 -6.00
N VAL A 208 -12.43 3.25 -5.65
CA VAL A 208 -11.05 2.74 -5.55
C VAL A 208 -10.82 1.72 -6.65
N ALA A 209 -9.99 2.05 -7.63
CA ALA A 209 -9.64 1.18 -8.74
C ALA A 209 -8.33 0.41 -8.43
N ALA A 210 -8.40 -0.92 -8.36
CA ALA A 210 -7.29 -1.80 -7.98
C ALA A 210 -7.36 -3.16 -8.71
N VAL A 211 -7.38 -3.12 -10.05
CA VAL A 211 -7.55 -4.29 -10.93
C VAL A 211 -6.34 -4.63 -11.78
N GLY A 212 -5.36 -3.70 -11.89
CA GLY A 212 -4.18 -3.89 -12.73
C GLY A 212 -4.51 -3.92 -14.23
N ARG A 213 -5.48 -3.13 -14.67
CA ARG A 213 -5.89 -3.01 -16.07
C ARG A 213 -5.87 -1.54 -16.50
N ALA A 214 -4.93 -1.23 -17.38
CA ALA A 214 -4.70 0.14 -17.85
C ALA A 214 -6.00 0.80 -18.34
N GLU A 215 -6.31 1.96 -17.76
CA GLU A 215 -7.36 2.88 -18.19
C GLU A 215 -8.76 2.24 -18.34
N MET A 216 -9.05 1.15 -17.59
CA MET A 216 -10.29 0.41 -17.67
C MET A 216 -11.50 1.22 -17.20
N VAL A 217 -11.33 2.04 -16.17
CA VAL A 217 -12.40 2.87 -15.60
C VAL A 217 -12.43 4.20 -16.31
N THR A 218 -13.49 4.45 -17.09
CA THR A 218 -13.67 5.69 -17.85
C THR A 218 -14.51 6.71 -17.09
N GLY A 219 -14.49 7.96 -17.52
CA GLY A 219 -15.19 9.06 -16.84
C GLY A 219 -16.70 8.88 -16.78
N ASP A 220 -17.30 8.26 -17.79
CA ASP A 220 -18.74 7.96 -17.86
C ASP A 220 -19.21 6.91 -16.84
N TRP A 221 -18.29 6.16 -16.21
CA TRP A 221 -18.59 5.28 -15.08
C TRP A 221 -18.70 6.03 -13.76
N LEU A 222 -18.18 7.25 -13.68
CA LEU A 222 -18.09 7.99 -12.42
C LEU A 222 -19.38 8.77 -12.14
N LYS A 223 -19.80 8.76 -10.89
CA LYS A 223 -20.79 9.71 -10.39
C LYS A 223 -20.17 11.11 -10.45
N PRO A 224 -20.89 12.12 -11.00
CA PRO A 224 -20.40 13.51 -10.95
C PRO A 224 -19.99 13.92 -9.54
N GLY A 225 -18.76 14.39 -9.38
CA GLY A 225 -18.22 14.79 -8.09
C GLY A 225 -17.65 13.64 -7.22
N ALA A 226 -17.61 12.40 -7.71
CA ALA A 226 -16.99 11.28 -6.98
C ALA A 226 -15.49 11.51 -6.73
N VAL A 227 -15.01 10.98 -5.60
CA VAL A 227 -13.57 10.93 -5.27
C VAL A 227 -12.99 9.61 -5.74
N VAL A 228 -11.93 9.68 -6.56
CA VAL A 228 -11.34 8.52 -7.23
C VAL A 228 -9.92 8.28 -6.74
N ILE A 229 -9.66 7.09 -6.20
CA ILE A 229 -8.34 6.61 -5.82
C ILE A 229 -7.91 5.54 -6.82
N ASP A 230 -6.94 5.88 -7.65
CA ASP A 230 -6.36 4.96 -8.63
C ASP A 230 -5.12 4.28 -8.05
N VAL A 231 -5.23 2.99 -7.77
CA VAL A 231 -4.14 2.15 -7.24
C VAL A 231 -3.33 1.50 -8.36
N GLY A 232 -3.88 1.50 -9.58
CA GLY A 232 -3.26 0.85 -10.73
C GLY A 232 -1.88 1.43 -11.05
N ILE A 233 -0.95 0.56 -11.42
CA ILE A 233 0.35 0.94 -12.00
C ILE A 233 0.59 0.03 -13.20
N ASN A 234 0.25 0.53 -14.38
CA ASN A 234 0.37 -0.20 -15.62
C ASN A 234 1.40 0.50 -16.51
N ARG A 235 2.21 -0.27 -17.22
CA ARG A 235 3.14 0.27 -18.22
C ARG A 235 2.57 -0.03 -19.60
N LEU A 236 2.23 1.02 -20.33
CA LEU A 236 1.85 0.90 -21.75
C LEU A 236 3.10 0.58 -22.59
N GLU A 237 2.89 -0.03 -23.75
CA GLU A 237 3.94 -0.20 -24.74
C GLU A 237 4.51 1.16 -25.17
N PRO A 238 5.83 1.26 -25.46
CA PRO A 238 6.42 2.49 -25.94
C PRO A 238 5.79 2.91 -27.27
N GLU A 239 5.46 4.19 -27.40
CA GLU A 239 5.07 4.76 -28.67
C GLU A 239 6.26 4.82 -29.63
N ALA A 240 5.99 4.91 -30.93
CA ALA A 240 7.03 4.97 -31.96
C ALA A 240 8.02 6.12 -31.69
N GLY A 241 9.31 5.75 -31.51
CA GLY A 241 10.38 6.69 -31.19
C GLY A 241 10.65 6.91 -29.68
N GLN A 242 9.89 6.28 -28.79
CA GLN A 242 10.15 6.32 -27.35
C GLN A 242 10.87 5.07 -26.88
N SER A 243 11.81 5.23 -25.94
CA SER A 243 12.56 4.11 -25.35
C SER A 243 11.87 3.44 -24.16
N LYS A 244 10.85 4.07 -23.57
CA LYS A 244 10.07 3.57 -22.42
C LYS A 244 8.60 3.88 -22.57
N GLY A 245 7.75 2.92 -22.26
CA GLY A 245 6.31 3.12 -22.22
C GLY A 245 5.86 4.01 -21.06
N ARG A 246 4.74 4.69 -21.24
CA ARG A 246 4.12 5.57 -20.23
C ARG A 246 3.52 4.73 -19.08
N LEU A 247 3.67 5.21 -17.85
CA LEU A 247 2.93 4.66 -16.70
C LEU A 247 1.54 5.28 -16.63
N VAL A 248 0.53 4.42 -16.48
CA VAL A 248 -0.87 4.81 -16.31
C VAL A 248 -1.52 4.01 -15.19
N GLY A 249 -2.62 4.50 -14.69
CA GLY A 249 -3.43 3.80 -13.71
C GLY A 249 -4.46 2.84 -14.31
N ASP A 250 -5.38 2.41 -13.47
CA ASP A 250 -6.57 1.64 -13.87
C ASP A 250 -7.70 2.57 -14.35
N VAL A 251 -7.57 3.87 -14.11
CA VAL A 251 -8.55 4.90 -14.50
C VAL A 251 -8.04 5.68 -15.71
N ALA A 252 -8.89 5.93 -16.69
CA ALA A 252 -8.62 6.83 -17.82
C ALA A 252 -8.57 8.27 -17.31
N PHE A 253 -7.38 8.70 -16.84
CA PHE A 253 -7.18 9.90 -16.03
C PHE A 253 -7.72 11.17 -16.67
N ASP A 254 -7.36 11.43 -17.92
CA ASP A 254 -7.77 12.65 -18.65
C ASP A 254 -9.28 12.71 -18.86
N ASP A 255 -9.93 11.56 -19.02
CA ASP A 255 -11.37 11.45 -19.11
C ASP A 255 -12.03 11.63 -17.73
N ALA A 256 -11.53 10.95 -16.72
CA ALA A 256 -12.02 11.04 -15.36
C ALA A 256 -11.93 12.46 -14.76
N LEU A 257 -10.94 13.27 -15.14
CA LEU A 257 -10.80 14.67 -14.73
C LEU A 257 -12.04 15.54 -15.07
N ARG A 258 -12.82 15.16 -16.06
CA ARG A 258 -14.03 15.91 -16.46
C ARG A 258 -15.27 15.52 -15.66
N HIS A 259 -15.21 14.41 -14.92
CA HIS A 259 -16.37 13.80 -14.23
C HIS A 259 -16.19 13.74 -12.71
N ALA A 260 -15.00 13.39 -12.25
CA ALA A 260 -14.68 13.28 -10.84
C ALA A 260 -14.69 14.64 -10.13
N GLY A 261 -14.92 14.65 -8.82
CA GLY A 261 -14.65 15.80 -7.94
C GLY A 261 -13.18 15.89 -7.57
N ALA A 262 -12.56 14.73 -7.34
CA ALA A 262 -11.12 14.61 -7.05
C ALA A 262 -10.57 13.26 -7.53
N ILE A 263 -9.28 13.22 -7.86
CA ILE A 263 -8.62 12.00 -8.35
C ILE A 263 -7.13 11.98 -8.01
N THR A 264 -6.58 10.80 -7.70
CA THR A 264 -5.14 10.60 -7.60
C THR A 264 -4.50 10.41 -8.97
N PRO A 265 -3.36 11.03 -9.27
CA PRO A 265 -2.63 10.81 -10.52
C PRO A 265 -1.80 9.52 -10.48
N VAL A 266 -1.50 8.96 -11.64
CA VAL A 266 -0.52 7.88 -11.81
C VAL A 266 0.50 8.29 -12.88
N PRO A 267 1.80 8.41 -12.50
CA PRO A 267 2.40 8.25 -11.17
C PRO A 267 2.15 9.45 -10.24
N GLY A 268 2.41 9.28 -8.95
CA GLY A 268 2.42 10.38 -7.97
C GLY A 268 1.23 10.39 -6.99
N GLY A 269 0.25 9.51 -7.18
CA GLY A 269 -0.85 9.30 -6.24
C GLY A 269 -0.52 8.27 -5.16
N VAL A 270 -1.06 7.06 -5.28
CA VAL A 270 -0.99 6.02 -4.24
C VAL A 270 0.42 5.44 -4.05
N GLY A 271 1.21 5.26 -5.10
CA GLY A 271 2.52 4.60 -5.02
C GLY A 271 3.47 5.17 -3.95
N PRO A 272 3.68 6.50 -3.86
CA PRO A 272 4.50 7.10 -2.80
C PRO A 272 4.01 6.82 -1.39
N MET A 273 2.70 6.68 -1.20
CA MET A 273 2.08 6.39 0.10
C MET A 273 2.43 5.00 0.61
N THR A 274 2.55 4.01 -0.27
CA THR A 274 2.93 2.64 0.12
C THR A 274 4.24 2.61 0.89
N ILE A 275 5.26 3.35 0.43
CA ILE A 275 6.55 3.44 1.13
C ILE A 275 6.42 4.21 2.46
N ALA A 276 5.68 5.31 2.48
CA ALA A 276 5.50 6.09 3.71
C ALA A 276 4.75 5.28 4.79
N CYS A 277 3.73 4.52 4.41
CA CYS A 277 3.00 3.63 5.31
C CYS A 277 3.86 2.45 5.80
N LEU A 278 4.76 1.92 4.96
CA LEU A 278 5.71 0.89 5.38
C LEU A 278 6.64 1.39 6.49
N LEU A 279 7.19 2.59 6.36
CA LEU A 279 8.02 3.21 7.40
C LEU A 279 7.21 3.47 8.68
N ARG A 280 5.99 3.97 8.54
CA ARG A 280 5.05 4.13 9.66
C ARG A 280 4.80 2.81 10.39
N ASN A 281 4.45 1.75 9.68
CA ASN A 281 4.19 0.45 10.26
C ASN A 281 5.44 -0.13 10.95
N THR A 282 6.64 0.06 10.37
CA THR A 282 7.91 -0.35 10.98
C THR A 282 8.15 0.38 12.31
N LEU A 283 7.89 1.68 12.37
CA LEU A 283 8.02 2.46 13.60
C LEU A 283 6.99 2.03 14.65
N VAL A 284 5.74 1.78 14.24
CA VAL A 284 4.69 1.26 15.14
C VAL A 284 5.09 -0.12 15.69
N ALA A 285 5.66 -1.00 14.85
CA ALA A 285 6.18 -2.29 15.30
C ALA A 285 7.29 -2.12 16.35
N ALA A 286 8.22 -1.20 16.12
CA ALA A 286 9.30 -0.90 17.07
C ALA A 286 8.76 -0.40 18.42
N HIS A 287 7.76 0.49 18.42
CA HIS A 287 7.11 0.98 19.63
C HIS A 287 6.40 -0.14 20.38
N ARG A 288 5.58 -0.95 19.71
CA ARG A 288 4.89 -2.10 20.33
C ARG A 288 5.86 -3.07 20.99
N ARG A 289 6.97 -3.38 20.31
CA ARG A 289 8.01 -4.27 20.85
C ARG A 289 8.81 -3.67 22.00
N ALA A 290 8.87 -2.35 22.10
CA ALA A 290 9.45 -1.63 23.23
C ALA A 290 8.44 -1.40 24.37
N GLY A 291 7.20 -1.90 24.28
CA GLY A 291 6.15 -1.67 25.28
C GLY A 291 5.64 -0.22 25.30
N MET A 292 5.86 0.53 24.20
CA MET A 292 5.46 1.93 24.07
C MET A 292 4.19 2.06 23.25
N SER A 293 3.40 3.10 23.51
CA SER A 293 2.26 3.48 22.65
C SER A 293 2.75 3.86 21.24
N ALA A 294 1.92 3.58 20.24
CA ALA A 294 2.19 4.07 18.89
C ALA A 294 2.29 5.61 18.89
N PRO A 295 3.20 6.20 18.09
CA PRO A 295 3.32 7.65 18.03
C PRO A 295 2.06 8.28 17.43
N GLU A 296 1.65 9.41 17.99
CA GLU A 296 0.49 10.16 17.51
C GLU A 296 0.83 10.93 16.20
N GLY A 297 -0.16 11.13 15.37
CA GLY A 297 -0.06 11.98 14.16
C GLY A 297 0.70 11.38 12.97
N ILE A 298 1.02 10.07 13.02
CA ILE A 298 1.67 9.37 11.90
C ILE A 298 0.75 8.38 11.22
#